data_2fec8d6b54f3d061f9c37e44511719ce
#
_entry.id   2fec8d6b54f3d061f9c37e44511719ce
#
_cell.length_a   1.000
_cell.length_b   1.000
_cell.length_c   1.000
_cell.angle_alpha   90.00
_cell.angle_beta   90.00
_cell.angle_gamma   90.00
#
_symmetry.space_group_name_H-M   'P 1'
#
loop_
_entity.id
_entity.type
_entity.pdbx_description
1 polymer ?
#
loop_
_entity_poly.entity_id
_entity_poly.type
_entity_poly.pdbx_seq_one_letter_code
_entity_poly.pdbx_strand_id
1 'polypeptide(L)'
;MSIEKVYDYFHNYDTKVYQIFACMGNEPSEKDILNFEKQYSVRLPDDFKEFTMSPLGGLYMEVREELWPRAKVYDVAPFWIFCRGIMVYGIAKGIPDYLDIRVKTKELHDEGLEDYIPFFSIIGDGNTIFCFDKNNRIVALDWYSKVAFEEDEMNFSDFLLKKIKELEERKTQMLETLENRKN
;
A
#
# COMPACT_ATOMS: atom_id res chain seq x y z
N MET A 1 -17.55 6.60 10.01
CA MET A 1 -16.71 5.38 10.04
C MET A 1 -15.46 5.64 9.22
N SER A 2 -14.35 4.95 9.46
CA SER A 2 -13.07 5.31 8.84
C SER A 2 -13.01 5.03 7.34
N ILE A 3 -13.68 3.97 6.83
CA ILE A 3 -13.69 3.64 5.40
C ILE A 3 -14.37 4.73 4.56
N GLU A 4 -15.42 5.36 5.04
CA GLU A 4 -16.07 6.48 4.36
C GLU A 4 -15.12 7.66 4.15
N LYS A 5 -14.25 7.94 5.14
CA LYS A 5 -13.22 8.99 5.00
C LYS A 5 -12.18 8.64 3.93
N VAL A 6 -11.88 7.35 3.75
CA VAL A 6 -11.02 6.88 2.66
C VAL A 6 -11.68 7.18 1.32
N TYR A 7 -12.96 6.85 1.15
CA TYR A 7 -13.69 7.15 -0.09
C TYR A 7 -13.83 8.65 -0.32
N ASP A 8 -14.09 9.43 0.71
CA ASP A 8 -14.14 10.90 0.62
C ASP A 8 -12.80 11.47 0.15
N TYR A 9 -11.69 10.97 0.66
CA TYR A 9 -10.37 11.36 0.19
C TYR A 9 -10.20 11.08 -1.31
N PHE A 10 -10.51 9.86 -1.76
CA PHE A 10 -10.34 9.47 -3.17
C PHE A 10 -11.35 10.12 -4.12
N HIS A 11 -12.49 10.59 -3.63
CA HIS A 11 -13.39 11.44 -4.42
C HIS A 11 -12.84 12.85 -4.67
N ASN A 12 -11.98 13.34 -3.77
CA ASN A 12 -11.50 14.71 -3.76
C ASN A 12 -9.99 14.87 -3.95
N TYR A 13 -9.24 13.78 -4.16
CA TYR A 13 -7.78 13.85 -4.31
C TYR A 13 -7.37 14.70 -5.52
N ASP A 14 -6.22 15.36 -5.43
CA ASP A 14 -5.72 16.21 -6.51
C ASP A 14 -5.11 15.36 -7.64
N THR A 15 -5.85 15.21 -8.73
CA THR A 15 -5.44 14.46 -9.93
C THR A 15 -4.28 15.10 -10.69
N LYS A 16 -3.94 16.37 -10.40
CA LYS A 16 -2.75 17.03 -10.95
C LYS A 16 -1.49 16.66 -10.18
N VAL A 17 -1.66 16.22 -8.93
CA VAL A 17 -0.56 15.83 -8.05
C VAL A 17 -0.32 14.34 -8.08
N TYR A 18 -1.38 13.55 -8.02
CA TYR A 18 -1.31 12.10 -7.93
C TYR A 18 -1.84 11.40 -9.17
N GLN A 19 -1.22 10.29 -9.51
CA GLN A 19 -1.80 9.31 -10.43
C GLN A 19 -2.17 8.05 -9.66
N ILE A 20 -3.32 7.46 -10.03
CA ILE A 20 -3.88 6.29 -9.38
C ILE A 20 -4.19 5.23 -10.44
N PHE A 21 -3.84 3.99 -10.13
CA PHE A 21 -4.29 2.78 -10.82
C PHE A 21 -4.94 1.87 -9.78
N ALA A 22 -6.05 1.26 -10.14
CA ALA A 22 -6.80 0.33 -9.29
C ALA A 22 -7.62 -0.62 -10.16
N CYS A 23 -8.38 -1.54 -9.56
CA CYS A 23 -9.10 -2.56 -10.32
C CYS A 23 -10.24 -2.02 -11.21
N MET A 24 -10.87 -0.92 -10.87
CA MET A 24 -11.85 -0.14 -11.67
C MET A 24 -12.68 -0.96 -12.69
N GLY A 25 -13.66 -1.72 -12.20
CA GLY A 25 -14.53 -2.57 -13.03
C GLY A 25 -14.10 -4.04 -13.13
N ASN A 26 -13.01 -4.41 -12.46
CA ASN A 26 -12.55 -5.80 -12.30
C ASN A 26 -12.51 -6.20 -10.81
N GLU A 27 -13.43 -5.63 -10.02
CA GLU A 27 -13.54 -5.87 -8.60
C GLU A 27 -13.76 -7.37 -8.31
N PRO A 28 -13.13 -7.93 -7.25
CA PRO A 28 -13.38 -9.30 -6.86
C PRO A 28 -14.78 -9.46 -6.30
N SER A 29 -15.34 -10.65 -6.43
CA SER A 29 -16.56 -11.04 -5.74
C SER A 29 -16.28 -11.42 -4.28
N GLU A 30 -17.32 -11.43 -3.46
CA GLU A 30 -17.24 -11.96 -2.09
C GLU A 30 -16.70 -13.40 -2.07
N LYS A 31 -17.04 -14.21 -3.08
CA LYS A 31 -16.52 -15.57 -3.23
C LYS A 31 -14.99 -15.60 -3.43
N ASP A 32 -14.42 -14.63 -4.13
CA ASP A 32 -12.98 -14.56 -4.34
C ASP A 32 -12.26 -14.24 -3.02
N ILE A 33 -12.83 -13.35 -2.21
CA ILE A 33 -12.33 -13.05 -0.85
C ILE A 33 -12.41 -14.29 0.04
N LEU A 34 -13.55 -14.97 0.07
CA LEU A 34 -13.75 -16.19 0.87
C LEU A 34 -12.81 -17.32 0.45
N ASN A 35 -12.53 -17.46 -0.85
CA ASN A 35 -11.56 -18.44 -1.35
C ASN A 35 -10.15 -18.13 -0.86
N PHE A 36 -9.74 -16.86 -0.85
CA PHE A 36 -8.46 -16.43 -0.31
C PHE A 36 -8.37 -16.71 1.20
N GLU A 37 -9.38 -16.29 1.97
CA GLU A 37 -9.45 -16.53 3.41
C GLU A 37 -9.37 -18.02 3.74
N LYS A 38 -10.06 -18.86 2.98
CA LYS A 38 -10.04 -20.32 3.14
C LYS A 38 -8.67 -20.91 2.78
N GLN A 39 -8.05 -20.46 1.69
CA GLN A 39 -6.76 -20.96 1.24
C GLN A 39 -5.66 -20.74 2.29
N TYR A 40 -5.66 -19.59 2.95
CA TYR A 40 -4.65 -19.24 3.93
C TYR A 40 -5.10 -19.41 5.39
N SER A 41 -6.33 -19.94 5.61
CA SER A 41 -6.92 -20.12 6.96
C SER A 41 -6.92 -18.85 7.80
N VAL A 42 -7.25 -17.72 7.17
CA VAL A 42 -7.29 -16.39 7.79
C VAL A 42 -8.67 -15.76 7.66
N ARG A 43 -8.92 -14.73 8.45
CA ARG A 43 -10.04 -13.82 8.28
C ARG A 43 -9.47 -12.41 8.12
N LEU A 44 -9.72 -11.78 6.98
CA LEU A 44 -9.29 -10.42 6.71
C LEU A 44 -10.16 -9.40 7.48
N PRO A 45 -9.61 -8.23 7.86
CA PRO A 45 -10.40 -7.14 8.44
C PRO A 45 -11.54 -6.70 7.53
N ASP A 46 -12.70 -6.39 8.10
CA ASP A 46 -13.91 -6.12 7.32
C ASP A 46 -13.76 -4.85 6.46
N ASP A 47 -13.11 -3.80 6.96
CA ASP A 47 -12.84 -2.57 6.20
C ASP A 47 -11.81 -2.79 5.07
N PHE A 48 -10.84 -3.69 5.24
CA PHE A 48 -9.93 -4.09 4.16
C PHE A 48 -10.66 -4.91 3.08
N LYS A 49 -11.58 -5.81 3.46
CA LYS A 49 -12.41 -6.54 2.50
C LYS A 49 -13.30 -5.59 1.70
N GLU A 50 -13.94 -4.64 2.38
CA GLU A 50 -14.78 -3.63 1.72
C GLU A 50 -13.97 -2.80 0.71
N PHE A 51 -12.77 -2.33 1.10
CA PHE A 51 -11.87 -1.63 0.21
C PHE A 51 -11.45 -2.48 -0.99
N THR A 52 -11.08 -3.73 -0.77
CA THR A 52 -10.63 -4.66 -1.82
C THR A 52 -11.74 -4.94 -2.84
N MET A 53 -12.99 -5.00 -2.41
CA MET A 53 -14.17 -5.18 -3.28
C MET A 53 -14.67 -3.88 -3.91
N SER A 54 -14.06 -2.75 -3.61
CA SER A 54 -14.39 -1.46 -4.24
C SER A 54 -13.58 -1.23 -5.52
N PRO A 55 -13.94 -0.23 -6.35
CA PRO A 55 -13.12 0.18 -7.50
C PRO A 55 -11.69 0.59 -7.18
N LEU A 56 -11.37 0.83 -5.90
CA LEU A 56 -10.04 1.15 -5.41
C LEU A 56 -9.20 -0.08 -5.03
N GLY A 57 -9.75 -1.28 -5.09
CA GLY A 57 -9.02 -2.50 -4.77
C GLY A 57 -7.76 -2.67 -5.63
N GLY A 58 -6.66 -3.14 -5.04
CA GLY A 58 -5.39 -3.22 -5.76
C GLY A 58 -4.83 -1.85 -6.13
N LEU A 59 -4.87 -0.91 -5.19
CA LEU A 59 -4.48 0.47 -5.40
C LEU A 59 -2.98 0.63 -5.60
N TYR A 60 -2.61 1.34 -6.65
CA TYR A 60 -1.29 1.93 -6.87
C TYR A 60 -1.48 3.44 -6.96
N MET A 61 -0.88 4.20 -6.05
CA MET A 61 -0.94 5.65 -6.01
C MET A 61 0.46 6.24 -5.88
N GLU A 62 0.83 7.12 -6.78
CA GLU A 62 2.11 7.82 -6.70
C GLU A 62 1.99 9.30 -7.07
N VAL A 63 2.94 10.10 -6.58
CA VAL A 63 3.09 11.49 -7.01
C VAL A 63 3.54 11.51 -8.47
N ARG A 64 2.96 12.38 -9.29
CA ARG A 64 3.30 12.51 -10.71
C ARG A 64 4.78 12.86 -10.90
N GLU A 65 5.37 12.31 -11.94
CA GLU A 65 6.80 12.45 -12.22
C GLU A 65 7.22 13.91 -12.49
N GLU A 66 6.30 14.71 -13.02
CA GLU A 66 6.51 16.14 -13.25
C GLU A 66 6.76 16.93 -11.97
N LEU A 67 6.16 16.47 -10.85
CA LEU A 67 6.30 17.10 -9.53
C LEU A 67 7.39 16.44 -8.68
N TRP A 68 7.56 15.14 -8.83
CA TRP A 68 8.55 14.37 -8.12
C TRP A 68 9.29 13.45 -9.10
N PRO A 69 10.35 13.94 -9.76
CA PRO A 69 11.12 13.16 -10.72
C PRO A 69 11.68 11.88 -10.10
N ARG A 70 11.71 10.81 -10.88
CA ARG A 70 12.33 9.55 -10.44
C ARG A 70 13.83 9.78 -10.22
N ALA A 71 14.31 9.34 -9.06
CA ALA A 71 15.73 9.35 -8.77
C ALA A 71 16.47 8.46 -9.78
N LYS A 72 17.62 8.91 -10.27
CA LYS A 72 18.45 8.11 -11.15
C LYS A 72 19.20 7.05 -10.34
N VAL A 73 19.56 5.94 -10.98
CA VAL A 73 20.22 4.78 -10.34
C VAL A 73 21.52 5.16 -9.57
N TYR A 74 22.16 6.26 -9.94
CA TYR A 74 23.42 6.72 -9.33
C TYR A 74 23.25 7.96 -8.43
N ASP A 75 22.00 8.39 -8.17
CA ASP A 75 21.79 9.54 -7.30
C ASP A 75 22.07 9.14 -5.84
N VAL A 76 23.05 9.80 -5.24
CA VAL A 76 23.27 9.72 -3.79
C VAL A 76 22.26 10.65 -3.13
N ALA A 77 21.20 10.08 -2.61
CA ALA A 77 20.08 10.81 -2.05
C ALA A 77 19.58 10.15 -0.76
N PRO A 78 18.98 10.90 0.16
CA PRO A 78 18.29 10.32 1.31
C PRO A 78 17.22 9.31 0.84
N PHE A 79 17.08 8.21 1.58
CA PHE A 79 16.20 7.09 1.22
C PHE A 79 14.75 7.50 0.92
N TRP A 80 14.22 8.48 1.65
CA TRP A 80 12.84 8.94 1.48
C TRP A 80 12.54 9.51 0.08
N ILE A 81 13.56 9.95 -0.67
CA ILE A 81 13.40 10.46 -2.06
C ILE A 81 12.86 9.38 -3.01
N PHE A 82 13.08 8.10 -2.71
CA PHE A 82 12.54 6.99 -3.48
C PHE A 82 11.08 6.67 -3.14
N CYS A 83 10.61 7.12 -1.96
CA CYS A 83 9.30 6.76 -1.38
C CYS A 83 8.16 7.66 -1.88
N ARG A 84 7.95 7.69 -3.20
CA ARG A 84 7.05 8.61 -3.89
C ARG A 84 5.60 8.15 -4.03
N GLY A 85 5.25 7.01 -3.49
CA GLY A 85 3.89 6.46 -3.59
C GLY A 85 3.62 5.31 -2.64
N ILE A 86 2.44 4.76 -2.75
CA ILE A 86 1.93 3.66 -1.94
C ILE A 86 1.26 2.60 -2.81
N MET A 87 1.27 1.35 -2.35
CA MET A 87 0.53 0.24 -2.94
C MET A 87 -0.32 -0.45 -1.87
N VAL A 88 -1.59 -0.69 -2.18
CA VAL A 88 -2.47 -1.58 -1.41
C VAL A 88 -2.70 -2.83 -2.24
N TYR A 89 -2.27 -3.98 -1.75
CA TYR A 89 -2.46 -5.24 -2.47
C TYR A 89 -3.92 -5.63 -2.48
N GLY A 90 -4.37 -6.23 -3.57
CA GLY A 90 -5.77 -6.58 -3.74
C GLY A 90 -5.95 -7.87 -4.54
N ILE A 91 -7.21 -8.21 -4.74
CA ILE A 91 -7.64 -9.33 -5.57
C ILE A 91 -8.47 -8.73 -6.71
N ALA A 92 -8.03 -8.92 -7.96
CA ALA A 92 -8.81 -8.50 -9.12
C ALA A 92 -8.44 -9.38 -10.33
N LYS A 93 -9.31 -9.40 -11.34
CA LYS A 93 -8.99 -10.07 -12.60
C LYS A 93 -7.97 -9.24 -13.37
N GLY A 94 -6.84 -9.88 -13.71
CA GLY A 94 -5.77 -9.21 -14.47
C GLY A 94 -4.93 -8.22 -13.66
N ILE A 95 -5.03 -8.25 -12.33
CA ILE A 95 -4.15 -7.47 -11.45
C ILE A 95 -2.68 -7.90 -11.66
N PRO A 96 -1.73 -6.95 -11.76
CA PRO A 96 -0.32 -7.29 -11.87
C PRO A 96 0.20 -8.02 -10.62
N ASP A 97 1.17 -8.93 -10.78
CA ASP A 97 1.73 -9.75 -9.70
C ASP A 97 2.24 -8.90 -8.51
N TYR A 98 2.82 -7.74 -8.78
CA TYR A 98 3.33 -6.85 -7.73
C TYR A 98 2.24 -6.17 -6.87
N LEU A 99 0.96 -6.24 -7.30
CA LEU A 99 -0.21 -5.75 -6.57
C LEU A 99 -1.13 -6.89 -6.11
N ASP A 100 -0.88 -8.13 -6.55
CA ASP A 100 -1.72 -9.27 -6.23
C ASP A 100 -1.39 -9.82 -4.83
N ILE A 101 -2.32 -9.67 -3.89
CA ILE A 101 -2.17 -10.18 -2.52
C ILE A 101 -1.92 -11.70 -2.49
N ARG A 102 -2.44 -12.45 -3.47
CA ARG A 102 -2.27 -13.90 -3.55
C ARG A 102 -0.81 -14.26 -3.85
N VAL A 103 -0.20 -13.51 -4.78
CA VAL A 103 1.22 -13.68 -5.13
C VAL A 103 2.09 -13.25 -3.96
N LYS A 104 1.81 -12.08 -3.36
CA LYS A 104 2.58 -11.53 -2.23
C LYS A 104 2.48 -12.41 -0.99
N THR A 105 1.31 -12.96 -0.69
CA THR A 105 1.14 -13.89 0.43
C THR A 105 1.92 -15.18 0.20
N LYS A 106 1.86 -15.73 -1.03
CA LYS A 106 2.63 -16.92 -1.36
C LYS A 106 4.14 -16.68 -1.22
N GLU A 107 4.67 -15.57 -1.76
CA GLU A 107 6.09 -15.21 -1.63
C GLU A 107 6.50 -15.15 -0.14
N LEU A 108 5.67 -14.53 0.70
CA LEU A 108 5.95 -14.40 2.13
C LEU A 108 5.94 -15.75 2.86
N HIS A 109 4.95 -16.59 2.56
CA HIS A 109 4.83 -17.93 3.16
C HIS A 109 5.93 -18.87 2.69
N ASP A 110 6.38 -18.78 1.44
CA ASP A 110 7.52 -19.56 0.93
C ASP A 110 8.83 -19.23 1.69
N GLU A 111 8.92 -18.05 2.31
CA GLU A 111 10.00 -17.62 3.19
C GLU A 111 9.82 -18.02 4.67
N GLY A 112 8.77 -18.80 5.00
CA GLY A 112 8.48 -19.27 6.35
C GLY A 112 7.75 -18.26 7.24
N LEU A 113 7.15 -17.23 6.67
CA LEU A 113 6.41 -16.17 7.37
C LEU A 113 4.89 -16.37 7.25
N GLU A 114 4.42 -17.58 7.54
CA GLU A 114 3.03 -18.01 7.36
C GLU A 114 2.03 -17.30 8.30
N ASP A 115 2.52 -16.61 9.33
CA ASP A 115 1.72 -15.90 10.31
C ASP A 115 1.25 -14.53 9.83
N TYR A 116 1.68 -14.11 8.64
CA TYR A 116 1.48 -12.75 8.13
C TYR A 116 0.80 -12.75 6.76
N ILE A 117 -0.14 -11.81 6.57
CA ILE A 117 -0.77 -11.53 5.29
C ILE A 117 -0.37 -10.12 4.85
N PRO A 118 0.45 -9.99 3.79
CA PRO A 118 0.87 -8.68 3.33
C PRO A 118 -0.28 -7.96 2.65
N PHE A 119 -0.45 -6.67 2.94
CA PHE A 119 -1.52 -5.88 2.34
C PHE A 119 -1.08 -4.52 1.81
N PHE A 120 0.10 -4.03 2.19
CA PHE A 120 0.53 -2.68 1.84
C PHE A 120 2.06 -2.58 1.75
N SER A 121 2.53 -1.72 0.84
CA SER A 121 3.93 -1.29 0.79
C SER A 121 4.05 0.16 0.32
N ILE A 122 5.22 0.76 0.60
CA ILE A 122 5.60 2.08 0.10
C ILE A 122 6.41 1.88 -1.18
N ILE A 123 6.02 2.55 -2.26
CA ILE A 123 6.75 2.50 -3.53
C ILE A 123 8.15 3.10 -3.31
N GLY A 124 9.17 2.34 -3.66
CA GLY A 124 10.56 2.73 -3.45
C GLY A 124 11.18 2.21 -2.15
N ASP A 125 10.37 1.70 -1.21
CA ASP A 125 10.84 0.96 -0.03
C ASP A 125 10.83 -0.54 -0.33
N GLY A 126 11.99 -1.09 -0.67
CA GLY A 126 12.14 -2.53 -0.95
C GLY A 126 12.33 -3.38 0.31
N ASN A 127 12.32 -2.79 1.49
CA ASN A 127 12.62 -3.47 2.74
C ASN A 127 11.38 -3.73 3.61
N THR A 128 10.43 -2.79 3.65
CA THR A 128 9.29 -2.85 4.57
C THR A 128 8.03 -3.30 3.86
N ILE A 129 7.38 -4.33 4.38
CA ILE A 129 6.05 -4.79 3.97
C ILE A 129 5.12 -4.70 5.18
N PHE A 130 3.96 -4.07 5.00
CA PHE A 130 2.96 -4.03 6.06
C PHE A 130 2.01 -5.21 5.92
N CYS A 131 1.80 -5.89 7.03
CA CYS A 131 1.05 -7.14 7.09
C CYS A 131 -0.02 -7.08 8.18
N PHE A 132 -1.06 -7.90 8.02
CA PHE A 132 -1.91 -8.32 9.12
C PHE A 132 -1.27 -9.55 9.79
N ASP A 133 -1.17 -9.55 11.12
CA ASP A 133 -0.81 -10.73 11.91
C ASP A 133 -2.04 -11.64 12.13
N LYS A 134 -1.88 -12.75 12.84
CA LYS A 134 -2.96 -13.70 13.17
C LYS A 134 -4.14 -13.09 13.94
N ASN A 135 -3.94 -11.93 14.58
CA ASN A 135 -4.96 -11.21 15.33
C ASN A 135 -5.49 -9.99 14.56
N ASN A 136 -5.18 -9.88 13.26
CA ASN A 136 -5.49 -8.73 12.41
C ASN A 136 -4.88 -7.40 12.91
N ARG A 137 -3.80 -7.46 13.70
CA ARG A 137 -3.03 -6.26 14.03
C ARG A 137 -2.10 -5.94 12.87
N ILE A 138 -1.88 -4.66 12.64
CA ILE A 138 -0.97 -4.19 11.59
C ILE A 138 0.45 -4.24 12.13
N VAL A 139 1.35 -4.84 11.37
CA VAL A 139 2.79 -4.91 11.66
C VAL A 139 3.59 -4.46 10.46
N ALA A 140 4.74 -3.83 10.69
CA ALA A 140 5.75 -3.56 9.69
C ALA A 140 6.78 -4.69 9.70
N LEU A 141 6.83 -5.48 8.64
CA LEU A 141 7.76 -6.59 8.50
C LEU A 141 9.00 -6.12 7.73
N ASP A 142 10.16 -6.24 8.35
CA ASP A 142 11.44 -6.06 7.66
C ASP A 142 11.77 -7.31 6.83
N TRP A 143 11.83 -7.14 5.52
CA TRP A 143 12.01 -8.26 4.57
C TRP A 143 13.36 -8.97 4.75
N TYR A 144 14.43 -8.27 5.09
CA TYR A 144 15.76 -8.88 5.19
C TYR A 144 15.99 -9.57 6.53
N SER A 145 15.63 -8.92 7.63
CA SER A 145 15.79 -9.51 8.97
C SER A 145 14.68 -10.48 9.34
N LYS A 146 13.56 -10.48 8.62
CA LYS A 146 12.35 -11.26 8.93
C LYS A 146 11.74 -10.92 10.30
N VAL A 147 11.99 -9.70 10.78
CA VAL A 147 11.46 -9.22 12.07
C VAL A 147 10.25 -8.34 11.81
N ALA A 148 9.18 -8.60 12.55
CA ALA A 148 7.97 -7.78 12.54
C ALA A 148 8.01 -6.77 13.71
N PHE A 149 7.71 -5.51 13.40
CA PHE A 149 7.57 -4.42 14.35
C PHE A 149 6.09 -4.05 14.46
N GLU A 150 5.57 -3.92 15.67
CA GLU A 150 4.19 -3.52 15.89
C GLU A 150 3.99 -2.06 15.45
N GLU A 151 2.90 -1.82 14.73
CA GLU A 151 2.38 -0.47 14.45
C GLU A 151 1.41 -0.07 15.57
N ASP A 152 1.07 1.22 15.63
CA ASP A 152 0.02 1.70 16.53
C ASP A 152 -1.28 0.91 16.30
N GLU A 153 -2.03 0.65 17.36
CA GLU A 153 -3.31 -0.04 17.25
C GLU A 153 -4.31 0.79 16.44
N MET A 154 -4.60 0.35 15.22
CA MET A 154 -5.53 1.02 14.31
C MET A 154 -6.11 0.02 13.31
N ASN A 155 -7.27 0.35 12.73
CA ASN A 155 -7.84 -0.41 11.63
C ASN A 155 -7.17 -0.06 10.29
N PHE A 156 -7.46 -0.83 9.24
CA PHE A 156 -6.90 -0.63 7.90
C PHE A 156 -7.19 0.78 7.35
N SER A 157 -8.41 1.27 7.51
CA SER A 157 -8.82 2.56 6.95
C SER A 157 -8.06 3.73 7.57
N ASP A 158 -7.86 3.73 8.89
CA ASP A 158 -7.09 4.75 9.59
C ASP A 158 -5.59 4.64 9.24
N PHE A 159 -5.08 3.42 9.10
CA PHE A 159 -3.73 3.17 8.62
C PHE A 159 -3.51 3.75 7.21
N LEU A 160 -4.42 3.46 6.28
CA LEU A 160 -4.31 3.96 4.90
C LEU A 160 -4.31 5.49 4.87
N LEU A 161 -5.21 6.15 5.61
CA LEU A 161 -5.24 7.61 5.72
C LEU A 161 -3.95 8.18 6.33
N LYS A 162 -3.39 7.53 7.37
CA LYS A 162 -2.08 7.88 7.94
C LYS A 162 -0.99 7.82 6.87
N LYS A 163 -0.93 6.73 6.10
CA LYS A 163 0.10 6.54 5.04
C LYS A 163 -0.06 7.52 3.87
N ILE A 164 -1.28 7.87 3.52
CA ILE A 164 -1.56 8.94 2.54
C ILE A 164 -1.04 10.29 3.06
N LYS A 165 -1.33 10.63 4.32
CA LYS A 165 -0.83 11.87 4.93
C LYS A 165 0.71 11.90 4.96
N GLU A 166 1.36 10.80 5.34
CA GLU A 166 2.81 10.68 5.29
C GLU A 166 3.36 10.88 3.86
N LEU A 167 2.66 10.40 2.83
CA LEU A 167 3.03 10.65 1.42
C LEU A 167 2.89 12.13 1.05
N GLU A 168 1.83 12.80 1.50
CA GLU A 168 1.63 14.24 1.29
C GLU A 168 2.74 15.07 1.94
N GLU A 169 3.17 14.72 3.15
CA GLU A 169 4.26 15.37 3.86
C GLU A 169 5.60 15.17 3.11
N ARG A 170 5.91 13.95 2.66
CA ARG A 170 7.11 13.67 1.84
C ARG A 170 7.09 14.42 0.52
N LYS A 171 5.93 14.51 -0.15
CA LYS A 171 5.78 15.30 -1.38
C LYS A 171 6.11 16.77 -1.12
N THR A 172 5.59 17.36 -0.04
CA THR A 172 5.86 18.76 0.31
C THR A 172 7.35 18.98 0.54
N GLN A 173 8.00 18.10 1.29
CA GLN A 173 9.45 18.13 1.52
C GLN A 173 10.24 18.02 0.20
N MET A 174 9.76 17.20 -0.76
CA MET A 174 10.42 17.06 -2.06
C MET A 174 10.31 18.34 -2.90
N LEU A 175 9.14 18.98 -2.93
CA LEU A 175 8.94 20.25 -3.66
C LEU A 175 9.85 21.35 -3.12
N GLU A 176 9.93 21.50 -1.80
CA GLU A 176 10.84 22.45 -1.13
C GLU A 176 12.30 22.16 -1.48
N THR A 177 12.70 20.88 -1.49
CA THR A 177 14.06 20.47 -1.86
C THR A 177 14.39 20.84 -3.31
N LEU A 178 13.45 20.66 -4.24
CA LEU A 178 13.62 21.00 -5.65
C LEU A 178 13.69 22.51 -5.87
N GLU A 179 12.91 23.30 -5.13
CA GLU A 179 12.96 24.78 -5.19
C GLU A 179 14.31 25.31 -4.69
N ASN A 180 14.80 24.77 -3.56
CA ASN A 180 16.09 25.17 -2.98
C ASN A 180 17.30 24.83 -3.89
N ARG A 181 17.17 23.84 -4.77
CA ARG A 181 18.22 23.49 -5.75
C ARG A 181 18.25 24.40 -6.97
N LYS A 182 17.21 25.20 -7.21
CA LYS A 182 17.12 26.15 -8.33
C LYS A 182 17.68 27.53 -7.97
N ASN A 183 17.84 27.81 -6.67
CA ASN A 183 18.44 29.03 -6.13
C ASN A 183 19.92 28.80 -5.78
#